data_88c32f79c79338f87e24ee11e120f3b2
#
_entry.id   88c32f79c79338f87e24ee11e120f3b2
#
_cell.length_a   1.000
_cell.length_b   1.000
_cell.length_c   1.000
_cell.angle_alpha   90.00
_cell.angle_beta   90.00
_cell.angle_gamma   90.00
#
_symmetry.space_group_name_H-M   'P 1'
#
loop_
_entity.id
_entity.type
_entity.pdbx_description
1 polymer ?
#
loop_
_entity_poly.entity_id
_entity_poly.type
_entity_poly.pdbx_seq_one_letter_code
_entity_poly.pdbx_strand_id
1 'polypeptide(L)'
;MSKKTSEKRPIIPENFTGLQEGEIPEFATGIKAIKSTLEHIARETGYSKGFSALNKMNQKEGFDCPGCAWPDPENRSSLGEYCENGAKAIAEEATKKKVDTEFFKQHSVNELLGWSDYDLGKSGRITEPMFLAEGATHYQPISWDAAFDYIGTKLKSLPTSDDAIFYTSGRTSNEAAFLYQLFARQFGTNNLPDCSNMCHESSGKALGETIGIGKGTVKLDDFAKTDLVIVMGQNPGTNHPRMLSALRETKKNGGKIITINPLPEVGLMAFKHPQKPMELLGKPTKLTDIFLQVKINGDVALLKALLLYMVCLLYTSDAADE
;
A
#
# COMPACT_ATOMS: atom_id res chain seq x y z
N MET A 1 -45.20 5.64 17.41
CA MET A 1 -44.05 6.48 17.83
C MET A 1 -42.75 5.80 17.36
N SER A 2 -42.23 6.24 16.22
CA SER A 2 -41.01 5.74 15.64
C SER A 2 -39.81 6.28 16.43
N LYS A 3 -39.01 5.40 17.04
CA LYS A 3 -37.72 5.77 17.60
C LYS A 3 -36.79 6.16 16.44
N LYS A 4 -36.54 7.46 16.28
CA LYS A 4 -35.44 7.97 15.47
C LYS A 4 -34.14 7.39 16.07
N THR A 5 -33.55 6.38 15.45
CA THR A 5 -32.16 6.04 15.67
C THR A 5 -31.32 7.26 15.30
N SER A 6 -30.68 7.87 16.29
CA SER A 6 -29.70 8.92 16.01
C SER A 6 -28.58 8.30 15.20
N GLU A 7 -28.54 8.57 13.91
CA GLU A 7 -27.35 8.27 13.10
C GLU A 7 -26.17 8.98 13.77
N LYS A 8 -25.27 8.19 14.33
CA LYS A 8 -23.99 8.70 14.82
C LYS A 8 -23.25 9.23 13.61
N ARG A 9 -23.08 10.56 13.53
CA ARG A 9 -22.25 11.17 12.50
C ARG A 9 -20.83 10.58 12.61
N PRO A 10 -20.17 10.29 11.48
CA PRO A 10 -18.78 9.88 11.53
C PRO A 10 -17.95 10.96 12.23
N ILE A 11 -17.01 10.51 13.04
CA ILE A 11 -16.12 11.42 13.77
C ILE A 11 -15.09 11.92 12.77
N ILE A 12 -14.95 13.24 12.67
CA ILE A 12 -13.97 13.85 11.77
C ILE A 12 -12.54 13.66 12.31
N PRO A 13 -11.55 13.45 11.42
CA PRO A 13 -10.16 13.17 11.80
C PRO A 13 -9.54 14.19 12.76
N GLU A 14 -9.88 15.45 12.67
CA GLU A 14 -9.36 16.52 13.54
C GLU A 14 -9.70 16.28 15.02
N ASN A 15 -10.86 15.71 15.30
CA ASN A 15 -11.31 15.42 16.67
C ASN A 15 -10.62 14.18 17.26
N PHE A 16 -10.06 13.31 16.40
CA PHE A 16 -9.40 12.06 16.79
C PHE A 16 -7.89 12.17 16.84
N THR A 17 -7.30 12.84 15.85
CA THR A 17 -5.86 12.77 15.58
C THR A 17 -5.17 14.12 15.78
N GLY A 18 -5.91 15.20 15.98
CA GLY A 18 -5.37 16.56 15.98
C GLY A 18 -4.84 17.02 14.61
N LEU A 19 -5.14 16.28 13.54
CA LEU A 19 -4.79 16.67 12.19
C LEU A 19 -5.63 17.87 11.75
N GLN A 20 -4.98 18.81 11.09
CA GLN A 20 -5.63 19.98 10.48
C GLN A 20 -5.52 19.90 8.97
N GLU A 21 -6.51 20.45 8.27
CA GLU A 21 -6.44 20.60 6.83
C GLU A 21 -5.26 21.51 6.47
N GLY A 22 -4.42 21.01 5.57
CA GLY A 22 -3.29 21.76 5.02
C GLY A 22 -3.57 22.29 3.63
N GLU A 23 -2.68 23.12 3.11
CA GLU A 23 -2.73 23.54 1.72
C GLU A 23 -2.54 22.34 0.78
N ILE A 24 -3.33 22.28 -0.30
CA ILE A 24 -3.19 21.26 -1.33
C ILE A 24 -1.83 21.43 -2.02
N PRO A 25 -0.96 20.43 -2.00
CA PRO A 25 0.35 20.53 -2.62
C PRO A 25 0.22 20.61 -4.17
N GLU A 26 1.06 21.44 -4.80
CA GLU A 26 1.07 21.59 -6.27
C GLU A 26 1.74 20.40 -6.99
N PHE A 27 2.58 19.65 -6.29
CA PHE A 27 3.32 18.51 -6.85
C PHE A 27 3.58 17.45 -5.77
N ALA A 28 3.73 16.22 -6.22
CA ALA A 28 4.10 15.10 -5.35
C ALA A 28 5.60 15.08 -5.07
N THR A 29 5.98 14.60 -3.88
CA THR A 29 7.34 14.37 -3.38
C THR A 29 8.15 15.67 -3.14
N GLY A 30 9.36 15.78 -3.69
CA GLY A 30 10.23 16.94 -3.45
C GLY A 30 10.86 16.97 -2.05
N ILE A 31 11.20 18.17 -1.57
CA ILE A 31 11.86 18.38 -0.27
C ILE A 31 10.99 17.91 0.91
N LYS A 32 9.67 18.06 0.80
CA LYS A 32 8.74 17.64 1.86
C LYS A 32 8.85 16.14 2.14
N ALA A 33 8.95 15.31 1.08
CA ALA A 33 9.11 13.87 1.22
C ALA A 33 10.46 13.48 1.86
N ILE A 34 11.55 14.18 1.51
CA ILE A 34 12.85 13.98 2.13
C ILE A 34 12.79 14.31 3.62
N LYS A 35 12.23 15.47 3.98
CA LYS A 35 12.08 15.90 5.37
C LYS A 35 11.26 14.89 6.17
N SER A 36 10.11 14.48 5.65
CA SER A 36 9.24 13.48 6.28
C SER A 36 9.95 12.14 6.50
N THR A 37 10.72 11.68 5.51
CA THR A 37 11.57 10.47 5.64
C THR A 37 12.56 10.59 6.78
N LEU A 38 13.31 11.69 6.84
CA LEU A 38 14.33 11.92 7.87
C LEU A 38 13.72 12.00 9.28
N GLU A 39 12.60 12.69 9.43
CA GLU A 39 11.89 12.81 10.71
C GLU A 39 11.37 11.45 11.20
N HIS A 40 10.80 10.62 10.32
CA HIS A 40 10.33 9.27 10.68
C HIS A 40 11.49 8.36 11.11
N ILE A 41 12.57 8.35 10.35
CA ILE A 41 13.77 7.57 10.69
C ILE A 41 14.33 8.00 12.03
N ALA A 42 14.51 9.30 12.25
CA ALA A 42 15.03 9.82 13.51
C ALA A 42 14.19 9.40 14.70
N ARG A 43 12.87 9.51 14.56
CA ARG A 43 11.89 9.21 15.62
C ARG A 43 11.79 7.73 15.94
N GLU A 44 11.74 6.86 14.91
CA GLU A 44 11.49 5.43 15.11
C GLU A 44 12.75 4.61 15.37
N THR A 45 13.78 4.74 14.51
CA THR A 45 14.96 3.87 14.55
C THR A 45 16.23 4.56 15.04
N GLY A 46 16.29 5.89 14.91
CA GLY A 46 17.53 6.66 14.91
C GLY A 46 18.24 6.57 13.56
N TYR A 47 19.10 7.55 13.28
CA TYR A 47 19.70 7.71 11.95
C TYR A 47 20.57 6.53 11.51
N SER A 48 21.44 6.01 12.37
CA SER A 48 22.38 4.94 12.01
C SER A 48 21.66 3.67 11.53
N LYS A 49 20.74 3.13 12.34
CA LYS A 49 19.97 1.93 12.01
C LYS A 49 19.05 2.19 10.81
N GLY A 50 18.38 3.35 10.79
CA GLY A 50 17.46 3.72 9.73
C GLY A 50 18.14 3.83 8.36
N PHE A 51 19.26 4.53 8.25
CA PHE A 51 20.00 4.60 6.98
C PHE A 51 20.58 3.25 6.56
N SER A 52 21.07 2.44 7.50
CA SER A 52 21.50 1.08 7.18
C SER A 52 20.39 0.24 6.58
N ALA A 53 19.16 0.35 7.09
CA ALA A 53 18.01 -0.35 6.54
C ALA A 53 17.61 0.20 5.15
N LEU A 54 17.55 1.52 4.99
CA LEU A 54 17.21 2.16 3.70
C LEU A 54 18.19 1.81 2.58
N ASN A 55 19.48 1.71 2.89
CA ASN A 55 20.51 1.36 1.90
C ASN A 55 20.41 -0.09 1.42
N LYS A 56 19.73 -0.95 2.17
CA LYS A 56 19.51 -2.36 1.80
C LYS A 56 18.14 -2.60 1.16
N MET A 57 17.19 -1.70 1.35
CA MET A 57 15.83 -1.86 0.84
C MET A 57 15.81 -1.81 -0.70
N ASN A 58 15.17 -2.80 -1.31
CA ASN A 58 15.07 -3.00 -2.76
C ASN A 58 16.43 -3.09 -3.48
N GLN A 59 17.48 -3.46 -2.78
CA GLN A 59 18.80 -3.75 -3.36
C GLN A 59 18.97 -5.25 -3.63
N LYS A 60 19.85 -5.63 -4.57
CA LYS A 60 20.07 -7.04 -4.96
C LYS A 60 20.44 -7.94 -3.79
N GLU A 61 21.23 -7.43 -2.85
CA GLU A 61 21.69 -8.13 -1.65
C GLU A 61 21.00 -7.62 -0.37
N GLY A 62 19.78 -7.11 -0.54
CA GLY A 62 19.00 -6.52 0.52
C GLY A 62 17.71 -7.27 0.76
N PHE A 63 16.67 -6.53 0.99
CA PHE A 63 15.31 -7.02 1.20
C PHE A 63 14.29 -6.14 0.47
N ASP A 64 13.15 -6.72 0.14
CA ASP A 64 12.07 -6.02 -0.54
C ASP A 64 11.32 -5.09 0.42
N CYS A 65 10.88 -3.95 -0.10
CA CYS A 65 10.07 -3.02 0.66
C CYS A 65 8.74 -3.65 1.09
N PRO A 66 8.38 -3.61 2.40
CA PRO A 66 7.11 -4.18 2.86
C PRO A 66 5.88 -3.32 2.50
N GLY A 67 6.07 -2.19 1.81
CA GLY A 67 5.00 -1.24 1.51
C GLY A 67 4.14 -1.61 0.33
N CYS A 68 4.74 -1.74 -0.84
CA CYS A 68 4.03 -2.06 -2.08
C CYS A 68 4.90 -2.94 -2.99
N ALA A 69 4.27 -3.58 -3.98
CA ALA A 69 4.93 -4.48 -4.93
C ALA A 69 5.35 -3.77 -6.24
N TRP A 70 5.68 -2.48 -6.21
CA TRP A 70 6.20 -1.81 -7.40
C TRP A 70 7.54 -2.43 -7.79
N PRO A 71 7.75 -2.84 -9.06
CA PRO A 71 8.95 -3.57 -9.48
C PRO A 71 10.22 -2.72 -9.30
N ASP A 72 11.33 -3.41 -9.11
CA ASP A 72 12.65 -2.79 -9.02
C ASP A 72 13.29 -2.67 -10.40
N PRO A 73 13.98 -1.54 -10.69
CA PRO A 73 14.75 -1.40 -11.92
C PRO A 73 15.97 -2.32 -11.91
N GLU A 74 16.42 -2.76 -13.10
CA GLU A 74 17.65 -3.53 -13.22
C GLU A 74 18.87 -2.73 -12.70
N ASN A 75 18.92 -1.44 -13.04
CA ASN A 75 19.92 -0.50 -12.56
C ASN A 75 19.39 0.29 -11.37
N ARG A 76 19.66 -0.21 -10.18
CA ARG A 76 19.21 0.39 -8.92
C ARG A 76 20.00 1.64 -8.57
N SER A 77 19.33 2.62 -7.96
CA SER A 77 19.98 3.84 -7.48
C SER A 77 20.92 3.55 -6.29
N SER A 78 22.16 4.00 -6.37
CA SER A 78 23.12 3.92 -5.26
C SER A 78 22.77 4.83 -4.07
N LEU A 79 21.89 5.84 -4.30
CA LEU A 79 21.38 6.72 -3.24
C LEU A 79 20.20 6.11 -2.48
N GLY A 80 19.71 4.96 -2.95
CA GLY A 80 18.59 4.23 -2.35
C GLY A 80 17.44 4.04 -3.34
N GLU A 81 16.80 2.88 -3.25
CA GLU A 81 15.70 2.46 -4.14
C GLU A 81 14.40 2.38 -3.35
N TYR A 82 14.00 3.51 -2.76
CA TYR A 82 12.83 3.60 -1.90
C TYR A 82 12.05 4.91 -2.12
N CYS A 83 10.82 4.93 -1.68
CA CYS A 83 9.99 6.12 -1.57
C CYS A 83 9.76 6.49 -0.09
N GLU A 84 9.11 7.62 0.15
CA GLU A 84 8.74 8.08 1.49
C GLU A 84 7.92 7.02 2.25
N ASN A 85 6.93 6.40 1.60
CA ASN A 85 6.09 5.38 2.24
C ASN A 85 6.89 4.13 2.63
N GLY A 86 7.79 3.67 1.75
CA GLY A 86 8.70 2.56 2.08
C GLY A 86 9.63 2.89 3.23
N ALA A 87 10.17 4.10 3.25
CA ALA A 87 11.03 4.56 4.34
C ALA A 87 10.26 4.62 5.68
N LYS A 88 9.02 5.08 5.67
CA LYS A 88 8.15 5.06 6.86
C LYS A 88 7.85 3.63 7.31
N ALA A 89 7.49 2.76 6.36
CA ALA A 89 7.16 1.37 6.66
C ALA A 89 8.34 0.65 7.33
N ILE A 90 9.56 0.77 6.78
CA ILE A 90 10.73 0.12 7.39
C ILE A 90 11.15 0.78 8.70
N ALA A 91 10.96 2.08 8.86
CA ALA A 91 11.21 2.76 10.12
C ALA A 91 10.29 2.24 11.24
N GLU A 92 9.04 1.98 10.95
CA GLU A 92 8.06 1.39 11.87
C GLU A 92 8.37 -0.08 12.16
N GLU A 93 8.75 -0.87 11.15
CA GLU A 93 9.18 -2.27 11.35
C GLU A 93 10.42 -2.37 12.25
N ALA A 94 11.38 -1.47 12.07
CA ALA A 94 12.63 -1.46 12.80
C ALA A 94 12.65 -0.53 14.02
N THR A 95 11.46 -0.06 14.47
CA THR A 95 11.35 0.88 15.59
C THR A 95 12.00 0.34 16.87
N LYS A 96 12.53 1.26 17.67
CA LYS A 96 13.05 0.95 19.01
C LYS A 96 11.97 1.00 20.10
N LYS A 97 10.77 1.46 19.77
CA LYS A 97 9.65 1.52 20.72
C LYS A 97 9.09 0.13 20.95
N LYS A 98 8.77 -0.15 22.18
CA LYS A 98 8.25 -1.44 22.63
C LYS A 98 6.90 -1.26 23.29
N VAL A 99 6.01 -2.19 22.99
CA VAL A 99 4.76 -2.41 23.68
C VAL A 99 4.92 -3.74 24.41
N ASP A 100 5.44 -3.68 25.61
CA ASP A 100 5.83 -4.80 26.45
C ASP A 100 4.91 -4.95 27.68
N THR A 101 5.26 -5.85 28.56
CA THR A 101 4.55 -6.09 29.82
C THR A 101 4.37 -4.80 30.62
N GLU A 102 5.36 -3.92 30.65
CA GLU A 102 5.28 -2.68 31.44
C GLU A 102 4.27 -1.70 30.84
N PHE A 103 4.21 -1.59 29.51
CA PHE A 103 3.20 -0.83 28.81
C PHE A 103 1.77 -1.32 29.17
N PHE A 104 1.53 -2.63 29.13
CA PHE A 104 0.20 -3.18 29.40
C PHE A 104 -0.17 -3.17 30.89
N LYS A 105 0.79 -3.06 31.80
CA LYS A 105 0.49 -2.80 33.21
C LYS A 105 -0.01 -1.39 33.47
N GLN A 106 0.48 -0.42 32.68
CA GLN A 106 0.14 1.00 32.83
C GLN A 106 -1.16 1.37 32.12
N HIS A 107 -1.55 0.62 31.07
CA HIS A 107 -2.69 0.94 30.23
C HIS A 107 -3.74 -0.18 30.22
N SER A 108 -4.92 0.11 30.75
CA SER A 108 -6.05 -0.80 30.70
C SER A 108 -6.64 -0.90 29.29
N VAL A 109 -7.35 -2.00 29.02
CA VAL A 109 -8.09 -2.17 27.75
C VAL A 109 -9.07 -1.02 27.50
N ASN A 110 -9.79 -0.58 28.55
CA ASN A 110 -10.72 0.54 28.41
C ASN A 110 -10.05 1.87 28.08
N GLU A 111 -8.84 2.10 28.61
CA GLU A 111 -8.03 3.25 28.24
C GLU A 111 -7.57 3.17 26.78
N LEU A 112 -7.02 2.02 26.37
CA LEU A 112 -6.57 1.80 24.99
C LEU A 112 -7.69 1.89 23.96
N LEU A 113 -8.91 1.48 24.30
CA LEU A 113 -10.11 1.66 23.46
C LEU A 113 -10.45 3.13 23.20
N GLY A 114 -10.02 4.03 24.07
CA GLY A 114 -10.19 5.48 23.91
C GLY A 114 -9.09 6.14 23.05
N TRP A 115 -8.03 5.41 22.71
CA TRP A 115 -6.95 5.94 21.88
C TRP A 115 -7.31 5.89 20.39
N SER A 116 -6.71 6.78 19.61
CA SER A 116 -6.83 6.70 18.16
C SER A 116 -6.01 5.53 17.60
N ASP A 117 -6.43 4.96 16.46
CA ASP A 117 -5.65 3.94 15.74
C ASP A 117 -4.24 4.42 15.42
N TYR A 118 -4.10 5.73 15.15
CA TYR A 118 -2.81 6.37 14.93
C TYR A 118 -1.91 6.28 16.16
N ASP A 119 -2.42 6.64 17.34
CA ASP A 119 -1.64 6.62 18.59
C ASP A 119 -1.28 5.20 19.01
N LEU A 120 -2.22 4.25 18.87
CA LEU A 120 -1.96 2.83 19.07
C LEU A 120 -0.83 2.35 18.15
N GLY A 121 -0.88 2.67 16.85
CA GLY A 121 0.17 2.32 15.89
C GLY A 121 1.52 2.97 16.19
N LYS A 122 1.55 4.13 16.83
CA LYS A 122 2.78 4.85 17.21
C LYS A 122 3.36 4.45 18.57
N SER A 123 2.68 3.64 19.33
CA SER A 123 3.15 3.13 20.63
C SER A 123 4.38 2.23 20.49
N GLY A 124 4.46 1.46 19.43
CA GLY A 124 5.60 0.59 19.17
C GLY A 124 5.21 -0.82 18.74
N ARG A 125 6.14 -1.78 18.92
CA ARG A 125 5.94 -3.19 18.56
C ARG A 125 5.69 -4.02 19.82
N ILE A 126 4.69 -4.91 19.77
CA ILE A 126 4.46 -5.92 20.81
C ILE A 126 5.67 -6.87 20.80
N THR A 127 6.30 -7.05 21.94
CA THR A 127 7.58 -7.77 22.04
C THR A 127 7.47 -9.16 22.64
N GLU A 128 6.31 -9.52 23.19
CA GLU A 128 6.05 -10.80 23.84
C GLU A 128 4.57 -11.19 23.71
N PRO A 129 4.22 -12.47 23.84
CA PRO A 129 2.83 -12.88 23.79
C PRO A 129 2.04 -12.30 24.94
N MET A 130 0.92 -11.67 24.64
CA MET A 130 0.03 -11.06 25.62
C MET A 130 -1.32 -11.75 25.58
N PHE A 131 -1.91 -11.97 26.76
CA PHE A 131 -3.20 -12.61 26.93
C PHE A 131 -4.12 -11.74 27.77
N LEU A 132 -5.38 -11.63 27.36
CA LEU A 132 -6.43 -11.01 28.11
C LEU A 132 -7.39 -12.09 28.61
N ALA A 133 -7.35 -12.37 29.92
CA ALA A 133 -8.28 -13.29 30.51
C ALA A 133 -9.70 -12.71 30.57
N GLU A 134 -10.71 -13.57 30.61
CA GLU A 134 -12.09 -13.14 30.75
C GLU A 134 -12.28 -12.32 32.03
N GLY A 135 -12.86 -11.13 31.90
CA GLY A 135 -13.06 -10.19 33.00
C GLY A 135 -11.81 -9.41 33.44
N ALA A 136 -10.67 -9.66 32.85
CA ALA A 136 -9.45 -8.88 33.13
C ALA A 136 -9.51 -7.48 32.47
N THR A 137 -8.90 -6.51 33.13
CA THR A 137 -8.83 -5.12 32.65
C THR A 137 -7.53 -4.80 31.93
N HIS A 138 -6.52 -5.63 32.07
CA HIS A 138 -5.18 -5.45 31.50
C HIS A 138 -4.69 -6.75 30.85
N TYR A 139 -3.96 -6.60 29.74
CA TYR A 139 -3.24 -7.72 29.16
C TYR A 139 -2.12 -8.20 30.10
N GLN A 140 -1.91 -9.50 30.15
CA GLN A 140 -0.86 -10.15 30.93
C GLN A 140 0.11 -10.91 29.98
N PRO A 141 1.41 -10.89 30.24
CA PRO A 141 2.36 -11.69 29.48
C PRO A 141 2.12 -13.18 29.73
N ILE A 142 2.28 -13.99 28.69
CA ILE A 142 2.31 -15.45 28.79
C ILE A 142 3.55 -15.98 28.07
N SER A 143 3.98 -17.18 28.40
CA SER A 143 5.08 -17.81 27.66
C SER A 143 4.62 -18.20 26.24
N TRP A 144 5.58 -18.34 25.32
CA TRP A 144 5.29 -18.84 23.97
C TRP A 144 4.64 -20.23 24.00
N ASP A 145 5.12 -21.13 24.88
CA ASP A 145 4.53 -22.48 25.02
C ASP A 145 3.06 -22.39 25.46
N ALA A 146 2.75 -21.57 26.47
CA ALA A 146 1.38 -21.34 26.89
C ALA A 146 0.50 -20.73 25.79
N ALA A 147 1.04 -19.81 24.99
CA ALA A 147 0.33 -19.25 23.85
C ALA A 147 0.04 -20.30 22.77
N PHE A 148 1.01 -21.14 22.43
CA PHE A 148 0.84 -22.23 21.47
C PHE A 148 -0.16 -23.29 21.97
N ASP A 149 -0.08 -23.67 23.24
CA ASP A 149 -1.02 -24.60 23.84
C ASP A 149 -2.45 -24.07 23.84
N TYR A 150 -2.61 -22.78 24.18
CA TYR A 150 -3.93 -22.14 24.16
C TYR A 150 -4.51 -22.09 22.74
N ILE A 151 -3.73 -21.61 21.75
CA ILE A 151 -4.16 -21.51 20.34
C ILE A 151 -4.44 -22.91 19.80
N GLY A 152 -3.53 -23.88 20.04
CA GLY A 152 -3.71 -25.26 19.58
C GLY A 152 -4.95 -25.94 20.17
N THR A 153 -5.23 -25.68 21.45
CA THR A 153 -6.44 -26.20 22.10
C THR A 153 -7.70 -25.60 21.49
N LYS A 154 -7.71 -24.28 21.22
CA LYS A 154 -8.85 -23.62 20.57
C LYS A 154 -9.07 -24.12 19.15
N LEU A 155 -8.03 -24.24 18.34
CA LEU A 155 -8.14 -24.79 16.99
C LEU A 155 -8.64 -26.24 16.98
N LYS A 156 -8.14 -27.08 17.88
CA LYS A 156 -8.59 -28.48 18.01
C LYS A 156 -10.03 -28.61 18.51
N SER A 157 -10.59 -27.61 19.18
CA SER A 157 -11.96 -27.62 19.66
C SER A 157 -12.99 -27.24 18.60
N LEU A 158 -12.55 -26.79 17.42
CA LEU A 158 -13.46 -26.49 16.32
C LEU A 158 -14.11 -27.77 15.77
N PRO A 159 -15.41 -27.74 15.41
CA PRO A 159 -16.11 -28.88 14.85
C PRO A 159 -15.47 -29.42 13.57
N THR A 160 -15.01 -28.53 12.70
CA THR A 160 -14.26 -28.83 11.46
C THR A 160 -13.11 -27.89 11.28
N SER A 161 -12.11 -28.28 10.49
CA SER A 161 -11.00 -27.39 10.13
C SER A 161 -11.46 -26.20 9.28
N ASP A 162 -12.57 -26.30 8.58
CA ASP A 162 -13.14 -25.24 7.75
C ASP A 162 -13.87 -24.16 8.56
N ASP A 163 -14.06 -24.36 9.87
CA ASP A 163 -14.54 -23.32 10.78
C ASP A 163 -13.44 -22.29 11.12
N ALA A 164 -12.21 -22.54 10.71
CA ALA A 164 -11.10 -21.59 10.84
C ALA A 164 -10.82 -20.84 9.54
N ILE A 165 -10.49 -19.55 9.66
CA ILE A 165 -10.03 -18.68 8.56
C ILE A 165 -8.65 -18.15 8.91
N PHE A 166 -7.69 -18.30 7.99
CA PHE A 166 -6.30 -17.88 8.13
C PHE A 166 -6.03 -16.69 7.22
N TYR A 167 -6.19 -15.48 7.75
CA TYR A 167 -5.98 -14.25 6.99
C TYR A 167 -4.55 -13.74 7.11
N THR A 168 -3.98 -13.25 6.03
CA THR A 168 -2.71 -12.54 6.02
C THR A 168 -2.80 -11.27 5.16
N SER A 169 -1.99 -10.28 5.49
CA SER A 169 -1.88 -9.03 4.75
C SER A 169 -0.73 -9.08 3.75
N GLY A 170 -0.76 -8.21 2.73
CA GLY A 170 0.32 -8.08 1.74
C GLY A 170 1.66 -7.58 2.31
N ARG A 171 1.72 -7.23 3.60
CA ARG A 171 2.96 -6.87 4.31
C ARG A 171 3.68 -8.05 4.94
N THR A 172 3.09 -9.23 4.89
CA THR A 172 3.73 -10.46 5.38
C THR A 172 4.88 -10.83 4.44
N SER A 173 6.04 -11.20 5.00
CA SER A 173 7.15 -11.68 4.18
C SER A 173 6.78 -12.99 3.47
N ASN A 174 7.42 -13.27 2.34
CA ASN A 174 7.15 -14.49 1.56
C ASN A 174 7.41 -15.76 2.37
N GLU A 175 8.45 -15.78 3.22
CA GLU A 175 8.78 -16.90 4.08
C GLU A 175 7.69 -17.13 5.14
N ALA A 176 7.21 -16.05 5.78
CA ALA A 176 6.14 -16.14 6.76
C ALA A 176 4.81 -16.55 6.11
N ALA A 177 4.49 -16.04 4.92
CA ALA A 177 3.31 -16.41 4.16
C ALA A 177 3.34 -17.90 3.78
N PHE A 178 4.50 -18.42 3.35
CA PHE A 178 4.68 -19.83 3.05
C PHE A 178 4.46 -20.72 4.27
N LEU A 179 5.07 -20.41 5.40
CA LEU A 179 4.90 -21.16 6.64
C LEU A 179 3.45 -21.10 7.13
N TYR A 180 2.81 -19.95 7.01
CA TYR A 180 1.41 -19.79 7.40
C TYR A 180 0.47 -20.62 6.53
N GLN A 181 0.70 -20.64 5.21
CA GLN A 181 -0.04 -21.50 4.30
C GLN A 181 0.18 -22.99 4.61
N LEU A 182 1.42 -23.39 4.89
CA LEU A 182 1.75 -24.77 5.27
C LEU A 182 1.01 -25.17 6.55
N PHE A 183 1.01 -24.29 7.55
CA PHE A 183 0.27 -24.49 8.80
C PHE A 183 -1.25 -24.68 8.56
N ALA A 184 -1.88 -23.79 7.78
CA ALA A 184 -3.30 -23.87 7.49
C ALA A 184 -3.66 -25.18 6.76
N ARG A 185 -2.85 -25.57 5.77
CA ARG A 185 -3.04 -26.83 5.04
C ARG A 185 -2.84 -28.08 5.92
N GLN A 186 -1.86 -28.02 6.81
CA GLN A 186 -1.64 -29.12 7.78
C GLN A 186 -2.76 -29.19 8.83
N PHE A 187 -3.35 -28.07 9.19
CA PHE A 187 -4.56 -28.02 10.00
C PHE A 187 -5.77 -28.61 9.29
N GLY A 188 -5.77 -28.64 7.96
CA GLY A 188 -6.78 -29.33 7.13
C GLY A 188 -7.77 -28.40 6.42
N THR A 189 -7.41 -27.13 6.22
CA THR A 189 -8.26 -26.18 5.48
C THR A 189 -7.47 -25.41 4.42
N ASN A 190 -8.19 -24.89 3.41
CA ASN A 190 -7.73 -23.94 2.42
C ASN A 190 -8.37 -22.54 2.59
N ASN A 191 -8.97 -22.24 3.73
CA ASN A 191 -9.57 -20.96 4.03
C ASN A 191 -8.48 -19.90 4.30
N LEU A 192 -7.85 -19.44 3.23
CA LEU A 192 -6.71 -18.51 3.20
C LEU A 192 -7.06 -17.24 2.40
N PRO A 193 -8.06 -16.45 2.82
CA PRO A 193 -8.28 -15.16 2.20
C PRO A 193 -7.11 -14.21 2.49
N ASP A 194 -6.79 -13.38 1.53
CA ASP A 194 -5.78 -12.35 1.68
C ASP A 194 -6.24 -11.00 1.11
N CYS A 195 -5.40 -9.98 1.22
CA CYS A 195 -5.73 -8.65 0.70
C CYS A 195 -5.81 -8.64 -0.83
N SER A 196 -5.09 -9.51 -1.55
CA SER A 196 -5.13 -9.61 -3.00
C SER A 196 -6.50 -10.07 -3.49
N ASN A 197 -7.13 -11.03 -2.82
CA ASN A 197 -8.48 -11.48 -3.14
C ASN A 197 -9.51 -10.35 -3.03
N MET A 198 -9.40 -9.49 -2.02
CA MET A 198 -10.30 -8.38 -1.83
C MET A 198 -10.01 -7.20 -2.76
N CYS A 199 -8.76 -6.97 -3.14
CA CYS A 199 -8.30 -5.81 -3.90
C CYS A 199 -8.19 -6.07 -5.41
N HIS A 200 -7.60 -7.18 -5.82
CA HIS A 200 -7.20 -7.48 -7.20
C HIS A 200 -7.73 -8.79 -7.78
N GLU A 201 -8.61 -9.51 -7.09
CA GLU A 201 -9.19 -10.75 -7.61
C GLU A 201 -9.89 -10.54 -8.96
N SER A 202 -10.69 -9.47 -9.07
CA SER A 202 -11.38 -9.13 -10.33
C SER A 202 -10.39 -8.82 -11.46
N SER A 203 -9.28 -8.13 -11.16
CA SER A 203 -8.22 -7.84 -12.13
C SER A 203 -7.51 -9.13 -12.56
N GLY A 204 -7.14 -9.99 -11.61
CA GLY A 204 -6.48 -11.27 -11.88
C GLY A 204 -7.35 -12.19 -12.73
N LYS A 205 -8.64 -12.29 -12.42
CA LYS A 205 -9.60 -13.10 -13.18
C LYS A 205 -9.78 -12.55 -14.60
N ALA A 206 -10.03 -11.26 -14.76
CA ALA A 206 -10.22 -10.63 -16.07
C ALA A 206 -8.97 -10.76 -16.96
N LEU A 207 -7.77 -10.53 -16.41
CA LEU A 207 -6.52 -10.70 -17.13
C LEU A 207 -6.27 -12.17 -17.49
N GLY A 208 -6.56 -13.11 -16.59
CA GLY A 208 -6.47 -14.55 -16.87
C GLY A 208 -7.35 -14.99 -18.03
N GLU A 209 -8.57 -14.46 -18.12
CA GLU A 209 -9.52 -14.76 -19.20
C GLU A 209 -9.15 -14.10 -20.54
N THR A 210 -8.53 -12.91 -20.51
CA THR A 210 -8.24 -12.13 -21.72
C THR A 210 -6.86 -12.32 -22.29
N ILE A 211 -5.84 -12.42 -21.44
CA ILE A 211 -4.42 -12.56 -21.86
C ILE A 211 -3.74 -13.83 -21.32
N GLY A 212 -4.49 -14.70 -20.63
CA GLY A 212 -4.00 -16.01 -20.15
C GLY A 212 -3.19 -15.97 -18.85
N ILE A 213 -2.97 -14.79 -18.25
CA ILE A 213 -2.21 -14.65 -17.01
C ILE A 213 -2.77 -13.51 -16.15
N GLY A 214 -2.98 -13.78 -14.86
CA GLY A 214 -3.59 -12.83 -13.90
C GLY A 214 -2.67 -11.72 -13.42
N LYS A 215 -1.74 -11.23 -14.25
CA LYS A 215 -0.83 -10.14 -13.90
C LYS A 215 -0.41 -9.34 -15.13
N GLY A 216 0.27 -8.20 -14.91
CA GLY A 216 0.81 -7.37 -16.00
C GLY A 216 1.90 -8.09 -16.80
N THR A 217 1.97 -7.79 -18.09
CA THR A 217 2.89 -8.41 -19.07
C THR A 217 4.01 -7.47 -19.51
N VAL A 218 3.99 -6.20 -19.06
CA VAL A 218 5.02 -5.21 -19.39
C VAL A 218 6.12 -5.18 -18.32
N LYS A 219 7.31 -4.77 -18.73
CA LYS A 219 8.46 -4.53 -17.85
C LYS A 219 8.51 -3.06 -17.43
N LEU A 220 9.24 -2.78 -16.35
CA LEU A 220 9.42 -1.41 -15.86
C LEU A 220 10.08 -0.51 -16.91
N ASP A 221 11.04 -1.04 -17.68
CA ASP A 221 11.77 -0.31 -18.73
C ASP A 221 10.89 0.07 -19.93
N ASP A 222 9.74 -0.58 -20.11
CA ASP A 222 8.82 -0.26 -21.20
C ASP A 222 8.18 1.12 -21.02
N PHE A 223 8.06 1.62 -19.79
CA PHE A 223 7.61 2.98 -19.51
C PHE A 223 8.50 4.04 -20.16
N ALA A 224 9.80 3.78 -20.27
CA ALA A 224 10.73 4.70 -20.91
C ALA A 224 10.67 4.66 -22.45
N LYS A 225 10.05 3.64 -23.04
CA LYS A 225 10.02 3.37 -24.47
C LYS A 225 8.67 3.64 -25.12
N THR A 226 7.62 3.74 -24.33
CA THR A 226 6.25 3.89 -24.83
C THR A 226 5.93 5.33 -25.21
N ASP A 227 5.17 5.49 -26.28
CA ASP A 227 4.66 6.80 -26.73
C ASP A 227 3.44 7.23 -25.93
N LEU A 228 2.70 6.29 -25.32
CA LEU A 228 1.48 6.58 -24.57
C LEU A 228 1.34 5.68 -23.35
N VAL A 229 1.04 6.30 -22.20
CA VAL A 229 0.62 5.62 -20.97
C VAL A 229 -0.79 6.09 -20.61
N ILE A 230 -1.68 5.15 -20.33
CA ILE A 230 -3.00 5.44 -19.75
C ILE A 230 -2.98 5.01 -18.28
N VAL A 231 -3.23 5.96 -17.38
CA VAL A 231 -3.32 5.72 -15.93
C VAL A 231 -4.77 5.85 -15.51
N MET A 232 -5.35 4.75 -15.04
CA MET A 232 -6.78 4.70 -14.72
C MET A 232 -7.01 4.25 -13.28
N GLY A 233 -7.79 5.02 -12.50
CA GLY A 233 -8.19 4.67 -11.14
C GLY A 233 -7.04 4.60 -10.14
N GLN A 234 -5.89 5.22 -10.44
CA GLN A 234 -4.69 5.16 -9.63
C GLN A 234 -4.40 6.47 -8.91
N ASN A 235 -3.84 6.38 -7.71
CA ASN A 235 -3.18 7.50 -7.03
C ASN A 235 -1.72 7.13 -6.74
N PRO A 236 -0.83 7.21 -7.73
CA PRO A 236 0.56 6.75 -7.58
C PRO A 236 1.34 7.55 -6.54
N GLY A 237 1.03 8.83 -6.35
CA GLY A 237 1.67 9.66 -5.33
C GLY A 237 1.46 9.16 -3.91
N THR A 238 0.33 8.51 -3.65
CA THR A 238 0.00 7.93 -2.34
C THR A 238 0.34 6.45 -2.27
N ASN A 239 -0.06 5.65 -3.28
CA ASN A 239 -0.01 4.19 -3.18
C ASN A 239 1.27 3.58 -3.75
N HIS A 240 1.84 4.19 -4.81
CA HIS A 240 3.02 3.67 -5.52
C HIS A 240 3.98 4.81 -5.90
N PRO A 241 4.57 5.54 -4.95
CA PRO A 241 5.35 6.75 -5.28
C PRO A 241 6.53 6.50 -6.23
N ARG A 242 7.09 5.28 -6.27
CA ARG A 242 8.14 4.93 -7.24
C ARG A 242 7.64 4.88 -8.69
N MET A 243 6.35 4.65 -8.91
CA MET A 243 5.72 4.77 -10.25
C MET A 243 5.88 6.16 -10.85
N LEU A 244 5.94 7.21 -10.02
CA LEU A 244 6.14 8.58 -10.50
C LEU A 244 7.45 8.75 -11.25
N SER A 245 8.50 8.01 -10.87
CA SER A 245 9.78 8.01 -11.59
C SER A 245 9.63 7.37 -12.97
N ALA A 246 8.88 6.29 -13.09
CA ALA A 246 8.60 5.63 -14.38
C ALA A 246 7.78 6.55 -15.31
N LEU A 247 6.72 7.17 -14.80
CA LEU A 247 5.89 8.13 -15.55
C LEU A 247 6.71 9.35 -16.01
N ARG A 248 7.62 9.81 -15.15
CA ARG A 248 8.54 10.89 -15.51
C ARG A 248 9.48 10.51 -16.65
N GLU A 249 9.99 9.27 -16.69
CA GLU A 249 10.83 8.80 -17.81
C GLU A 249 10.03 8.76 -19.11
N THR A 250 8.78 8.31 -19.09
CA THR A 250 7.87 8.43 -20.25
C THR A 250 7.81 9.88 -20.75
N LYS A 251 7.60 10.84 -19.84
CA LYS A 251 7.52 12.25 -20.22
C LYS A 251 8.82 12.81 -20.78
N LYS A 252 9.96 12.43 -20.22
CA LYS A 252 11.28 12.87 -20.69
C LYS A 252 11.61 12.38 -22.10
N ASN A 253 11.13 11.19 -22.43
CA ASN A 253 11.35 10.57 -23.75
C ASN A 253 10.28 10.98 -24.79
N GLY A 254 9.43 11.97 -24.46
CA GLY A 254 8.44 12.54 -25.40
C GLY A 254 7.07 11.86 -25.36
N GLY A 255 6.92 10.81 -24.57
CA GLY A 255 5.65 10.10 -24.40
C GLY A 255 4.55 10.95 -23.76
N LYS A 256 3.32 10.55 -23.97
CA LYS A 256 2.11 11.20 -23.45
C LYS A 256 1.47 10.36 -22.35
N ILE A 257 0.81 11.05 -21.42
CA ILE A 257 0.08 10.40 -20.33
C ILE A 257 -1.36 10.89 -20.33
N ILE A 258 -2.30 9.95 -20.46
CA ILE A 258 -3.73 10.17 -20.25
C ILE A 258 -4.08 9.63 -18.88
N THR A 259 -4.66 10.48 -18.04
CA THR A 259 -5.14 10.07 -16.72
C THR A 259 -6.65 10.04 -16.69
N ILE A 260 -7.22 8.93 -16.26
CA ILE A 260 -8.67 8.71 -16.12
C ILE A 260 -8.93 8.45 -14.64
N ASN A 261 -9.52 9.42 -13.95
CA ASN A 261 -9.69 9.33 -12.49
C ASN A 261 -10.87 10.22 -12.04
N PRO A 262 -11.55 9.85 -10.95
CA PRO A 262 -12.60 10.71 -10.38
C PRO A 262 -12.07 12.04 -9.83
N LEU A 263 -10.82 12.05 -9.32
CA LEU A 263 -10.18 13.23 -8.72
C LEU A 263 -8.83 13.53 -9.39
N PRO A 264 -8.46 14.81 -9.56
CA PRO A 264 -7.15 15.22 -10.04
C PRO A 264 -6.09 15.12 -8.92
N GLU A 265 -5.73 13.90 -8.57
CA GLU A 265 -4.75 13.61 -7.52
C GLU A 265 -3.38 14.24 -7.84
N VAL A 266 -2.75 14.85 -6.84
CA VAL A 266 -1.50 15.60 -7.02
C VAL A 266 -0.40 14.76 -7.67
N GLY A 267 -0.29 13.48 -7.28
CA GLY A 267 0.69 12.54 -7.83
C GLY A 267 0.45 12.17 -9.30
N LEU A 268 -0.75 12.44 -9.83
CA LEU A 268 -1.04 12.29 -11.26
C LEU A 268 -0.69 13.56 -12.04
N MET A 269 -0.72 14.72 -11.39
CA MET A 269 -0.59 16.01 -12.07
C MET A 269 0.85 16.44 -12.23
N ALA A 270 1.65 16.42 -11.15
CA ALA A 270 3.02 16.89 -11.17
C ALA A 270 3.92 16.19 -10.14
N PHE A 271 5.20 16.10 -10.46
CA PHE A 271 6.20 15.37 -9.70
C PHE A 271 7.56 16.09 -9.66
N LYS A 272 8.19 16.13 -8.49
CA LYS A 272 9.59 16.52 -8.32
C LYS A 272 10.44 15.34 -7.85
N HIS A 273 11.42 14.95 -8.66
CA HIS A 273 12.27 13.79 -8.33
C HIS A 273 13.23 14.12 -7.17
N PRO A 274 13.12 13.41 -6.02
CA PRO A 274 13.87 13.78 -4.80
C PRO A 274 15.38 13.56 -4.91
N GLN A 275 15.85 12.69 -5.82
CA GLN A 275 17.26 12.35 -6.02
C GLN A 275 17.89 13.12 -7.19
N LYS A 276 17.19 14.06 -7.82
CA LYS A 276 17.69 14.87 -8.94
C LYS A 276 17.76 16.33 -8.52
N PRO A 277 18.94 16.87 -8.13
CA PRO A 277 19.06 18.22 -7.57
C PRO A 277 18.46 19.32 -8.45
N MET A 278 18.68 19.25 -9.76
CA MET A 278 18.13 20.24 -10.70
C MET A 278 16.61 20.25 -10.76
N GLU A 279 15.98 19.09 -10.56
CA GLU A 279 14.51 18.98 -10.55
C GLU A 279 13.92 19.28 -9.17
N LEU A 280 14.67 18.95 -8.13
CA LEU A 280 14.28 19.26 -6.76
C LEU A 280 14.12 20.78 -6.54
N LEU A 281 15.05 21.58 -7.10
CA LEU A 281 15.04 23.03 -7.01
C LEU A 281 14.28 23.70 -8.17
N GLY A 282 14.15 23.01 -9.31
CA GLY A 282 13.50 23.52 -10.51
C GLY A 282 11.98 23.42 -10.49
N LYS A 283 11.38 23.57 -11.69
CA LYS A 283 9.93 23.35 -11.88
C LYS A 283 9.59 21.88 -11.81
N PRO A 284 8.41 21.50 -11.28
CA PRO A 284 7.97 20.12 -11.28
C PRO A 284 7.74 19.61 -12.71
N THR A 285 7.97 18.33 -12.94
CA THR A 285 7.59 17.67 -14.18
C THR A 285 6.08 17.50 -14.20
N LYS A 286 5.41 18.10 -15.19
CA LYS A 286 3.99 17.83 -15.46
C LYS A 286 3.88 16.42 -16.00
N LEU A 287 3.06 15.57 -15.36
CA LEU A 287 2.86 14.18 -15.74
C LEU A 287 1.71 14.03 -16.73
N THR A 288 0.51 14.44 -16.35
CA THR A 288 -0.70 14.27 -17.15
C THR A 288 -0.77 15.27 -18.30
N ASP A 289 -0.94 14.77 -19.54
CA ASP A 289 -1.24 15.59 -20.72
C ASP A 289 -2.74 15.80 -20.88
N ILE A 290 -3.53 14.72 -20.72
CA ILE A 290 -4.99 14.74 -20.81
C ILE A 290 -5.56 14.14 -19.54
N PHE A 291 -6.41 14.89 -18.86
CA PHE A 291 -7.14 14.42 -17.70
C PHE A 291 -8.61 14.22 -18.04
N LEU A 292 -9.09 13.00 -17.90
CA LEU A 292 -10.48 12.64 -18.11
C LEU A 292 -11.13 12.33 -16.76
N GLN A 293 -11.95 13.24 -16.29
CA GLN A 293 -12.69 13.03 -15.05
C GLN A 293 -13.90 12.12 -15.30
N VAL A 294 -13.96 11.02 -14.60
CA VAL A 294 -15.07 10.07 -14.65
C VAL A 294 -15.74 9.96 -13.29
N LYS A 295 -17.03 9.64 -13.28
CA LYS A 295 -17.69 9.19 -12.05
C LYS A 295 -17.18 7.79 -11.70
N ILE A 296 -17.25 7.41 -10.41
CA ILE A 296 -16.96 6.05 -9.97
C ILE A 296 -17.78 5.07 -10.84
N ASN A 297 -17.11 4.04 -11.36
CA ASN A 297 -17.63 3.07 -12.33
C ASN A 297 -17.97 3.65 -13.73
N GLY A 298 -17.64 4.92 -13.99
CA GLY A 298 -17.79 5.52 -15.32
C GLY A 298 -16.73 5.07 -16.33
N ASP A 299 -15.64 4.48 -15.85
CA ASP A 299 -14.54 3.93 -16.67
C ASP A 299 -15.06 2.90 -17.67
N VAL A 300 -16.01 2.03 -17.26
CA VAL A 300 -16.61 1.00 -18.12
C VAL A 300 -17.29 1.62 -19.32
N ALA A 301 -18.07 2.69 -19.13
CA ALA A 301 -18.74 3.39 -20.22
C ALA A 301 -17.73 4.07 -21.14
N LEU A 302 -16.70 4.71 -20.57
CA LEU A 302 -15.65 5.37 -21.36
C LEU A 302 -14.88 4.35 -22.20
N LEU A 303 -14.46 3.23 -21.63
CA LEU A 303 -13.73 2.17 -22.35
C LEU A 303 -14.59 1.56 -23.47
N LYS A 304 -15.87 1.29 -23.22
CA LYS A 304 -16.79 0.81 -24.26
C LYS A 304 -16.92 1.81 -25.42
N ALA A 305 -17.01 3.11 -25.12
CA ALA A 305 -17.07 4.14 -26.14
C ALA A 305 -15.78 4.22 -26.97
N LEU A 306 -14.61 4.12 -26.32
CA LEU A 306 -13.32 4.08 -27.00
C LEU A 306 -13.19 2.87 -27.91
N LEU A 307 -13.56 1.67 -27.41
CA LEU A 307 -13.54 0.44 -28.22
C LEU A 307 -14.48 0.53 -29.43
N LEU A 308 -15.69 1.02 -29.21
CA LEU A 308 -16.64 1.22 -30.32
C LEU A 308 -16.08 2.16 -31.39
N TYR A 309 -15.47 3.26 -30.97
CA TYR A 309 -14.86 4.22 -31.88
C TYR A 309 -13.70 3.60 -32.68
N MET A 310 -12.83 2.83 -32.01
CA MET A 310 -11.74 2.12 -32.67
C MET A 310 -12.23 1.09 -33.68
N VAL A 311 -13.22 0.28 -33.33
CA VAL A 311 -13.82 -0.70 -34.25
C VAL A 311 -14.45 -0.02 -35.45
N CYS A 312 -15.18 1.07 -35.26
CA CYS A 312 -15.79 1.83 -36.37
C CYS A 312 -14.72 2.41 -37.31
N LEU A 313 -13.60 2.92 -36.77
CA LEU A 313 -12.54 3.47 -37.63
C LEU A 313 -11.79 2.38 -38.38
N LEU A 314 -11.50 1.24 -37.78
CA LEU A 314 -10.84 0.12 -38.43
C LEU A 314 -11.73 -0.45 -39.55
N TYR A 315 -13.01 -0.62 -39.27
CA TYR A 315 -13.96 -1.14 -40.28
C TYR A 315 -14.09 -0.20 -41.51
N THR A 316 -14.01 1.11 -41.28
CA THR A 316 -14.06 2.09 -42.38
C THR A 316 -12.77 2.18 -43.17
N SER A 317 -11.60 1.86 -42.57
CA SER A 317 -10.32 1.85 -43.29
C SER A 317 -10.17 0.60 -44.18
N ASP A 318 -10.60 -0.57 -43.72
CA ASP A 318 -10.52 -1.81 -44.48
C ASP A 318 -11.51 -1.84 -45.65
N ALA A 319 -12.68 -1.15 -45.51
CA ALA A 319 -13.67 -1.05 -46.58
C ALA A 319 -13.30 -0.03 -47.67
N ALA A 320 -12.25 0.77 -47.46
CA ALA A 320 -11.77 1.74 -48.45
C ALA A 320 -10.63 1.16 -49.32
N ASP A 321 -10.06 0.02 -48.94
CA ASP A 321 -8.97 -0.65 -49.63
C ASP A 321 -9.42 -1.86 -50.50
N GLU A 322 -10.73 -2.20 -50.52
CA GLU A 322 -11.40 -3.11 -51.43
C GLU A 322 -12.19 -2.33 -52.53
#